data_5a76646e7eb8f33bc63ee6619f3c83c4
#
_entry.id   5a76646e7eb8f33bc63ee6619f3c83c4
#
_cell.length_a   1.000
_cell.length_b   1.000
_cell.length_c   1.000
_cell.angle_alpha   90.00
_cell.angle_beta   90.00
_cell.angle_gamma   90.00
#
_symmetry.space_group_name_H-M   'P 1'
#
loop_
_entity.id
_entity.type
_entity.pdbx_description
1 polymer ?
#
loop_
_entity_poly.entity_id
_entity_poly.type
_entity_poly.pdbx_seq_one_letter_code
_entity_poly.pdbx_strand_id
1 'polypeptide(L)'
;NPYSWIYQPSKQHESHRIICTGNFAKSNNGNCVPEGRITATIEFTDEISKEDIIDNLSRISLHPKYLAHKYNPYTYPIQNVHTRDMIKRLKADLFPVGFYFTGRFADWEYYNMDIAMRMAMDLCKKI
;
A
#
# COMPACT_ATOMS: atom_id res chain seq x y z
N ASN A 1 -8.33 18.43 -8.59
CA ASN A 1 -7.97 17.13 -9.09
C ASN A 1 -8.97 16.09 -8.59
N PRO A 2 -9.76 15.43 -9.49
CA PRO A 2 -10.79 14.47 -9.10
C PRO A 2 -10.28 13.03 -8.93
N TYR A 3 -8.99 12.78 -9.19
CA TYR A 3 -8.46 11.42 -9.18
C TYR A 3 -8.25 10.88 -7.78
N SER A 4 -8.43 9.56 -7.62
CA SER A 4 -8.10 8.84 -6.38
C SER A 4 -6.60 8.60 -6.27
N TRP A 5 -5.95 8.28 -7.39
CA TRP A 5 -4.49 8.17 -7.51
C TRP A 5 -4.02 8.44 -8.93
N ILE A 6 -2.74 8.74 -9.03
CA ILE A 6 -2.05 9.06 -10.28
C ILE A 6 -0.77 8.23 -10.32
N TYR A 7 -0.60 7.44 -11.38
CA TYR A 7 0.68 6.80 -11.67
C TYR A 7 1.60 7.77 -12.41
N GLN A 8 2.87 7.78 -12.05
CA GLN A 8 3.84 8.73 -12.57
C GLN A 8 5.04 8.01 -13.22
N PRO A 9 4.92 7.52 -14.45
CA PRO A 9 6.03 6.93 -15.19
C PRO A 9 6.98 8.02 -15.70
N SER A 10 7.63 8.76 -14.81
CA SER A 10 8.54 9.84 -15.14
C SER A 10 9.98 9.45 -14.87
N LYS A 11 10.92 9.97 -15.68
CA LYS A 11 12.36 9.90 -15.41
C LYS A 11 12.88 11.14 -14.66
N GLN A 12 12.02 12.11 -14.40
CA GLN A 12 12.39 13.37 -13.74
C GLN A 12 12.41 13.27 -12.21
N HIS A 13 11.70 12.28 -11.64
CA HIS A 13 11.62 12.01 -10.22
C HIS A 13 11.42 10.51 -9.97
N GLU A 14 11.72 10.06 -8.79
CA GLU A 14 11.73 8.64 -8.40
C GLU A 14 10.38 8.15 -7.87
N SER A 15 9.44 9.07 -7.61
CA SER A 15 8.10 8.66 -7.18
C SER A 15 7.34 7.97 -8.31
N HIS A 16 6.64 6.89 -7.99
CA HIS A 16 5.92 6.11 -8.99
C HIS A 16 4.40 6.28 -8.89
N ARG A 17 3.88 6.74 -7.72
CA ARG A 17 2.45 6.91 -7.51
C ARG A 17 2.15 8.03 -6.52
N ILE A 18 1.10 8.80 -6.82
CA ILE A 18 0.46 9.74 -5.89
C ILE A 18 -0.92 9.19 -5.54
N ILE A 19 -1.21 8.99 -4.27
CA ILE A 19 -2.53 8.66 -3.75
C ILE A 19 -3.15 9.95 -3.23
N CYS A 20 -4.25 10.40 -3.83
CA CYS A 20 -4.95 11.62 -3.46
C CYS A 20 -5.84 11.34 -2.23
N THR A 21 -5.23 11.11 -1.07
CA THR A 21 -5.89 10.68 0.18
C THR A 21 -6.99 11.64 0.63
N GLY A 22 -6.81 12.94 0.38
CA GLY A 22 -7.80 13.95 0.70
C GLY A 22 -9.09 13.89 -0.13
N ASN A 23 -9.07 13.15 -1.26
CA ASN A 23 -10.27 12.92 -2.07
C ASN A 23 -11.12 11.76 -1.55
N PHE A 24 -10.58 10.87 -0.72
CA PHE A 24 -11.35 9.75 -0.16
C PHE A 24 -12.33 10.20 0.93
N ALA A 25 -11.91 11.17 1.77
CA ALA A 25 -12.77 11.77 2.78
C ALA A 25 -12.27 13.19 3.09
N LYS A 26 -13.19 14.13 3.31
CA LYS A 26 -12.85 15.50 3.70
C LYS A 26 -12.02 15.55 4.99
N SER A 27 -12.29 14.65 5.94
CA SER A 27 -11.56 14.52 7.20
C SER A 27 -10.08 14.19 7.02
N ASN A 28 -9.68 13.62 5.89
CA ASN A 28 -8.27 13.34 5.60
C ASN A 28 -7.46 14.61 5.32
N ASN A 29 -8.10 15.72 5.03
CA ASN A 29 -7.39 16.97 4.72
C ASN A 29 -6.90 17.72 5.97
N GLY A 30 -7.53 17.48 7.14
CA GLY A 30 -7.22 18.22 8.35
C GLY A 30 -7.55 19.71 8.26
N ASN A 31 -7.44 20.42 9.39
CA ASN A 31 -7.81 21.84 9.48
C ASN A 31 -6.71 22.79 8.94
N CYS A 32 -5.51 22.27 8.68
CA CYS A 32 -4.36 23.06 8.23
C CYS A 32 -4.14 23.03 6.71
N VAL A 33 -4.98 22.30 5.96
CA VAL A 33 -4.86 22.23 4.50
C VAL A 33 -5.51 23.46 3.88
N PRO A 34 -4.77 24.31 3.13
CA PRO A 34 -5.33 25.48 2.49
C PRO A 34 -6.44 25.12 1.50
N GLU A 35 -7.36 26.09 1.29
CA GLU A 35 -8.41 25.95 0.27
C GLU A 35 -7.82 25.64 -1.11
N GLY A 36 -8.48 24.77 -1.87
CA GLY A 36 -8.02 24.31 -3.18
C GLY A 36 -6.88 23.28 -3.15
N ARG A 37 -6.44 22.86 -1.95
CA ARG A 37 -5.45 21.78 -1.78
C ARG A 37 -6.05 20.56 -1.11
N ILE A 38 -5.38 19.42 -1.27
CA ILE A 38 -5.72 18.16 -0.63
C ILE A 38 -4.46 17.50 -0.08
N THR A 39 -4.62 16.63 0.90
CA THR A 39 -3.55 15.74 1.33
C THR A 39 -3.33 14.63 0.30
N ALA A 40 -2.08 14.24 0.12
CA ALA A 40 -1.71 13.14 -0.74
C ALA A 40 -0.57 12.32 -0.11
N THR A 41 -0.54 11.03 -0.40
CA THR A 41 0.60 10.16 -0.12
C THR A 41 1.35 9.94 -1.43
N ILE A 42 2.64 10.23 -1.42
CA ILE A 42 3.53 10.05 -2.58
C ILE A 42 4.43 8.87 -2.26
N GLU A 43 4.44 7.87 -3.14
CA GLU A 43 5.17 6.63 -2.91
C GLU A 43 6.45 6.57 -3.73
N PHE A 44 7.50 6.12 -3.06
CA PHE A 44 8.81 5.81 -3.62
C PHE A 44 9.08 4.31 -3.46
N THR A 45 9.91 3.75 -4.32
CA THR A 45 10.21 2.31 -4.30
C THR A 45 11.17 1.95 -3.17
N ASP A 46 12.15 2.83 -2.92
CA ASP A 46 13.25 2.59 -1.99
C ASP A 46 13.22 3.57 -0.82
N GLU A 47 14.04 3.29 0.20
CA GLU A 47 14.31 4.24 1.27
C GLU A 47 15.16 5.38 0.72
N ILE A 48 14.66 6.60 0.89
CA ILE A 48 15.38 7.82 0.46
C ILE A 48 15.41 8.85 1.59
N SER A 49 16.39 9.74 1.55
CA SER A 49 16.53 10.79 2.54
C SER A 49 15.41 11.84 2.45
N LYS A 50 15.20 12.57 3.53
CA LYS A 50 14.23 13.69 3.52
C LYS A 50 14.61 14.75 2.48
N GLU A 51 15.87 15.01 2.33
CA GLU A 51 16.44 15.96 1.38
C GLU A 51 16.12 15.53 -0.06
N ASP A 52 16.31 14.26 -0.39
CA ASP A 52 15.99 13.69 -1.69
C ASP A 52 14.47 13.66 -1.94
N ILE A 53 13.66 13.40 -0.90
CA ILE A 53 12.20 13.53 -1.01
C ILE A 53 11.82 14.94 -1.44
N ILE A 54 12.35 15.98 -0.77
CA ILE A 54 12.03 17.38 -1.06
C ILE A 54 12.48 17.75 -2.47
N ASP A 55 13.64 17.29 -2.91
CA ASP A 55 14.14 17.51 -4.26
C ASP A 55 13.22 16.84 -5.30
N ASN A 56 12.83 15.59 -5.08
CA ASN A 56 11.86 14.90 -5.93
C ASN A 56 10.51 15.61 -6.01
N LEU A 57 9.98 16.09 -4.87
CA LEU A 57 8.72 16.84 -4.82
C LEU A 57 8.76 18.14 -5.65
N SER A 58 9.91 18.80 -5.73
CA SER A 58 10.10 20.03 -6.52
C SER A 58 9.90 19.79 -8.02
N ARG A 59 10.13 18.58 -8.49
CA ARG A 59 10.03 18.16 -9.91
C ARG A 59 8.64 17.64 -10.29
N ILE A 60 7.74 17.51 -9.32
CA ILE A 60 6.34 17.08 -9.57
C ILE A 60 5.48 18.30 -9.89
N SER A 61 4.85 18.31 -11.06
CA SER A 61 4.06 19.45 -11.59
C SER A 61 2.87 19.86 -10.72
N LEU A 62 2.42 19.02 -9.79
CA LEU A 62 1.35 19.34 -8.84
C LEU A 62 1.83 20.20 -7.66
N HIS A 63 3.10 20.52 -7.61
CA HIS A 63 3.75 21.32 -6.56
C HIS A 63 3.41 20.87 -5.14
N PRO A 64 3.60 19.57 -4.80
CA PRO A 64 3.30 19.05 -3.48
C PRO A 64 4.23 19.68 -2.44
N LYS A 65 3.69 19.90 -1.22
CA LYS A 65 4.47 20.33 -0.07
C LYS A 65 4.73 19.17 0.85
N TYR A 66 5.97 19.00 1.29
CA TYR A 66 6.36 18.01 2.26
C TYR A 66 5.65 18.24 3.59
N LEU A 67 5.08 17.18 4.16
CA LEU A 67 4.50 17.16 5.51
C LEU A 67 5.27 16.22 6.43
N ALA A 68 5.35 14.96 6.07
CA ALA A 68 6.03 13.91 6.80
C ALA A 68 6.36 12.74 5.86
N HIS A 69 7.25 11.86 6.28
CA HIS A 69 7.51 10.61 5.58
C HIS A 69 7.69 9.45 6.58
N LYS A 70 7.50 8.25 6.08
CA LYS A 70 7.76 7.01 6.79
C LYS A 70 8.27 5.97 5.79
N TYR A 71 9.35 5.30 6.12
CA TYR A 71 9.79 4.11 5.42
C TYR A 71 9.12 2.86 6.01
N ASN A 72 8.68 1.97 5.14
CA ASN A 72 8.08 0.70 5.51
C ASN A 72 8.76 -0.43 4.72
N PRO A 73 9.68 -1.21 5.33
CA PRO A 73 10.47 -2.22 4.65
C PRO A 73 9.64 -3.43 4.18
N TYR A 74 8.44 -3.62 4.76
CA TYR A 74 7.58 -4.79 4.47
C TYR A 74 6.22 -4.35 3.95
N THR A 75 6.16 -4.03 2.66
CA THR A 75 4.94 -3.49 2.04
C THR A 75 4.13 -4.56 1.31
N TYR A 76 4.81 -5.43 0.55
CA TYR A 76 4.16 -6.45 -0.27
C TYR A 76 4.87 -7.79 -0.17
N PRO A 77 4.12 -8.92 -0.21
CA PRO A 77 4.70 -10.25 -0.37
C PRO A 77 5.40 -10.35 -1.73
N ILE A 78 6.65 -10.77 -1.74
CA ILE A 78 7.38 -11.09 -2.96
C ILE A 78 7.21 -12.58 -3.23
N GLN A 79 6.60 -12.93 -4.35
CA GLN A 79 6.35 -14.30 -4.76
C GLN A 79 7.49 -14.84 -5.63
N ASN A 80 7.79 -16.12 -5.44
CA ASN A 80 8.63 -16.91 -6.35
C ASN A 80 7.89 -18.18 -6.78
N VAL A 81 8.48 -18.97 -7.65
CA VAL A 81 7.84 -20.17 -8.21
C VAL A 81 7.45 -21.24 -7.17
N HIS A 82 8.07 -21.23 -6.00
CA HIS A 82 7.81 -22.20 -4.92
C HIS A 82 6.89 -21.67 -3.81
N THR A 83 6.63 -20.37 -3.79
CA THR A 83 5.91 -19.73 -2.67
C THR A 83 4.52 -20.32 -2.46
N ARG A 84 3.76 -20.53 -3.52
CA ARG A 84 2.39 -21.06 -3.41
C ARG A 84 2.33 -22.46 -2.84
N ASP A 85 3.23 -23.35 -3.29
CA ASP A 85 3.29 -24.72 -2.78
C ASP A 85 3.73 -24.77 -1.34
N MET A 86 4.70 -23.93 -0.96
CA MET A 86 5.16 -23.82 0.43
C MET A 86 4.02 -23.36 1.35
N ILE A 87 3.30 -22.29 1.01
CA ILE A 87 2.17 -21.79 1.82
C ILE A 87 1.05 -22.83 1.89
N LYS A 88 0.74 -23.52 0.79
CA LYS A 88 -0.28 -24.58 0.76
C LYS A 88 0.08 -25.74 1.71
N ARG A 89 1.33 -26.18 1.69
CA ARG A 89 1.83 -27.22 2.61
C ARG A 89 1.78 -26.75 4.07
N LEU A 90 2.30 -25.57 4.36
CA LEU A 90 2.28 -24.99 5.71
C LEU A 90 0.84 -24.93 6.27
N LYS A 91 -0.14 -24.50 5.47
CA LYS A 91 -1.54 -24.48 5.88
C LYS A 91 -2.10 -25.87 6.13
N ALA A 92 -1.78 -26.83 5.27
CA ALA A 92 -2.23 -28.22 5.43
C ALA A 92 -1.66 -28.87 6.69
N ASP A 93 -0.39 -28.60 7.02
CA ASP A 93 0.28 -29.16 8.20
C ASP A 93 -0.23 -28.53 9.50
N LEU A 94 -0.60 -27.26 9.49
CA LEU A 94 -1.01 -26.51 10.68
C LEU A 94 -2.52 -26.57 10.95
N PHE A 95 -3.34 -26.80 9.93
CA PHE A 95 -4.79 -26.90 10.08
C PHE A 95 -5.23 -27.96 11.11
N PRO A 96 -4.69 -29.21 11.12
CA PRO A 96 -5.09 -30.24 12.06
C PRO A 96 -4.75 -29.93 13.53
N VAL A 97 -3.77 -29.05 13.76
CA VAL A 97 -3.34 -28.63 15.10
C VAL A 97 -3.98 -27.31 15.55
N GLY A 98 -4.99 -26.85 14.82
CA GLY A 98 -5.80 -25.70 15.21
C GLY A 98 -5.23 -24.32 14.84
N PHE A 99 -4.22 -24.26 13.96
CA PHE A 99 -3.70 -23.00 13.43
C PHE A 99 -4.33 -22.66 12.08
N TYR A 100 -5.01 -21.52 12.02
CA TYR A 100 -5.73 -21.07 10.85
C TYR A 100 -5.16 -19.74 10.34
N PHE A 101 -4.78 -19.71 9.07
CA PHE A 101 -4.20 -18.54 8.45
C PHE A 101 -5.07 -18.00 7.34
N THR A 102 -5.30 -16.70 7.34
CA THR A 102 -5.94 -16.00 6.24
C THR A 102 -5.47 -14.56 6.18
N GLY A 103 -5.61 -13.94 5.02
CA GLY A 103 -5.18 -12.58 4.80
C GLY A 103 -3.95 -12.49 3.89
N ARG A 104 -3.75 -11.31 3.36
CA ARG A 104 -2.77 -11.00 2.32
C ARG A 104 -1.36 -11.54 2.60
N PHE A 105 -0.86 -11.36 3.83
CA PHE A 105 0.46 -11.85 4.23
C PHE A 105 0.46 -13.33 4.62
N ALA A 106 -0.62 -13.82 5.21
CA ALA A 106 -0.74 -15.22 5.57
C ALA A 106 -0.92 -16.14 4.35
N ASP A 107 -1.59 -15.66 3.31
CA ASP A 107 -1.72 -16.32 2.03
C ASP A 107 -0.53 -16.07 1.11
N TRP A 108 0.32 -15.08 1.47
CA TRP A 108 1.43 -14.59 0.67
C TRP A 108 0.99 -14.22 -0.75
N GLU A 109 -0.20 -13.57 -0.84
CA GLU A 109 -0.85 -13.22 -2.10
C GLU A 109 -1.17 -11.72 -2.19
N TYR A 110 -1.16 -11.21 -3.41
CA TYR A 110 -1.56 -9.84 -3.67
C TYR A 110 -3.05 -9.78 -3.99
N TYR A 111 -3.87 -9.44 -2.99
CA TYR A 111 -5.30 -9.22 -3.17
C TYR A 111 -5.83 -8.08 -2.29
N ASN A 112 -7.00 -7.56 -2.64
CA ASN A 112 -7.66 -6.45 -1.96
C ASN A 112 -8.52 -6.90 -0.77
N MET A 113 -9.11 -5.95 -0.06
CA MET A 113 -9.90 -6.20 1.16
C MET A 113 -11.12 -7.09 0.92
N ASP A 114 -11.78 -6.99 -0.24
CA ASP A 114 -12.93 -7.82 -0.61
C ASP A 114 -12.57 -9.32 -0.65
N ILE A 115 -11.45 -9.65 -1.26
CA ILE A 115 -10.91 -11.02 -1.27
C ILE A 115 -10.49 -11.45 0.13
N ALA A 116 -9.83 -10.58 0.90
CA ALA A 116 -9.42 -10.89 2.28
C ALA A 116 -10.64 -11.23 3.15
N MET A 117 -11.72 -10.45 3.08
CA MET A 117 -12.97 -10.72 3.79
C MET A 117 -13.61 -12.05 3.34
N ARG A 118 -13.68 -12.30 2.04
CA ARG A 118 -14.21 -13.57 1.50
C ARG A 118 -13.43 -14.76 2.03
N MET A 119 -12.09 -14.71 1.99
CA MET A 119 -11.21 -15.78 2.48
C MET A 119 -11.42 -16.05 3.97
N ALA A 120 -11.60 -15.00 4.79
CA ALA A 120 -11.92 -15.14 6.20
C ALA A 120 -13.28 -15.81 6.42
N MET A 121 -14.31 -15.37 5.70
CA MET A 121 -15.65 -16.00 5.76
C MET A 121 -15.64 -17.46 5.33
N ASP A 122 -14.88 -17.81 4.29
CA ASP A 122 -14.77 -19.19 3.81
C ASP A 122 -13.96 -20.07 4.76
N LEU A 123 -12.99 -19.51 5.48
CA LEU A 123 -12.28 -20.19 6.54
C LEU A 123 -13.22 -20.50 7.72
N CYS A 124 -14.00 -19.52 8.17
CA CYS A 124 -14.97 -19.69 9.27
C CYS A 124 -16.04 -20.77 9.00
N LYS A 125 -16.31 -21.11 7.75
CA LYS A 125 -17.23 -22.22 7.40
C LYS A 125 -16.58 -23.61 7.53
N LYS A 126 -15.26 -23.66 7.63
CA LYS A 126 -14.49 -24.93 7.66
C LYS A 126 -14.05 -25.33 9.07
N ILE A 127 -14.13 -24.42 10.01
CA ILE A 127 -13.82 -24.60 11.44
C ILE A 127 -15.09 -24.53 12.27
#